data_9286917781818a2a33193157612e2027
#
_entry.id   9286917781818a2a33193157612e2027
#
_cell.length_a   1.000
_cell.length_b   1.000
_cell.length_c   1.000
_cell.angle_alpha   90.00
_cell.angle_beta   90.00
_cell.angle_gamma   90.00
#
_symmetry.space_group_name_H-M   'P 1'
#
loop_
_entity.id
_entity.type
_entity.pdbx_description
1 polymer ?
#
loop_
_entity_poly.entity_id
_entity_poly.type
_entity_poly.pdbx_seq_one_letter_code
_entity_poly.pdbx_strand_id
1 'polypeptide(L)'
;MAGNSSTPGTSVTSRALALLGAFDEQHRRLTLTELAERAGLPVATAHRLVAELVAWGALARTPTGEYVVGRRLWDVGLLAPVQTGLRQLASPYLHDLYAATLATVHLAVRDGVEVLYLDRLAGHASVPVVSQIGSRLPLHATGVGKVLLAHAPPEVQATVMADLVRVTPYTVTQPGLLRRQLARVLREGYATTVEEMSLGACSVAVPIRRRDAVVASLGIVVPTLKKDSLKKDRPRLVAALQVAAQSIGRNIA
;
A
#
# COMPACT_ATOMS: atom_id res chain seq x y z
N MET A 1 -32.02 -31.66 -6.52
CA MET A 1 -30.78 -32.41 -6.37
C MET A 1 -29.65 -31.41 -6.13
N ALA A 2 -29.14 -31.36 -4.91
CA ALA A 2 -28.06 -30.45 -4.54
C ALA A 2 -26.74 -30.98 -5.11
N GLY A 3 -26.11 -30.19 -6.00
CA GLY A 3 -24.82 -30.53 -6.59
C GLY A 3 -23.72 -30.55 -5.52
N ASN A 4 -23.10 -31.70 -5.38
CA ASN A 4 -22.01 -31.99 -4.48
C ASN A 4 -20.79 -31.11 -4.83
N SER A 5 -20.40 -30.17 -3.94
CA SER A 5 -19.19 -29.37 -4.11
C SER A 5 -17.98 -30.21 -3.74
N SER A 6 -17.10 -30.46 -4.69
CA SER A 6 -15.91 -31.31 -4.58
C SER A 6 -14.77 -30.76 -3.73
N THR A 7 -14.98 -29.70 -2.96
CA THR A 7 -14.02 -29.17 -2.00
C THR A 7 -14.73 -28.87 -0.68
N PRO A 8 -14.52 -29.67 0.38
CA PRO A 8 -15.12 -29.40 1.69
C PRO A 8 -14.61 -28.05 2.24
N GLY A 9 -15.51 -27.10 2.54
CA GLY A 9 -15.20 -25.91 3.29
C GLY A 9 -15.30 -24.56 2.58
N THR A 10 -15.38 -24.48 1.23
CA THR A 10 -15.48 -23.19 0.54
C THR A 10 -16.92 -22.87 0.11
N SER A 11 -17.52 -21.82 0.68
CA SER A 11 -18.87 -21.36 0.30
C SER A 11 -18.90 -20.85 -1.16
N VAL A 12 -20.08 -20.76 -1.76
CA VAL A 12 -20.28 -20.15 -3.09
C VAL A 12 -19.76 -18.71 -3.08
N THR A 13 -20.03 -17.97 -2.00
CA THR A 13 -19.54 -16.60 -1.80
C THR A 13 -18.01 -16.53 -1.79
N SER A 14 -17.34 -17.43 -1.05
CA SER A 14 -15.86 -17.46 -1.00
C SER A 14 -15.26 -17.71 -2.38
N ARG A 15 -15.87 -18.57 -3.17
CA ARG A 15 -15.45 -18.86 -4.55
C ARG A 15 -15.66 -17.66 -5.49
N ALA A 16 -16.78 -16.95 -5.35
CA ALA A 16 -17.03 -15.74 -6.12
C ALA A 16 -16.03 -14.62 -5.77
N LEU A 17 -15.72 -14.46 -4.47
CA LEU A 17 -14.70 -13.51 -4.01
C LEU A 17 -13.28 -13.90 -4.48
N ALA A 18 -12.95 -15.18 -4.56
CA ALA A 18 -11.67 -15.65 -5.11
C ALA A 18 -11.49 -15.26 -6.59
N LEU A 19 -12.58 -15.27 -7.39
CA LEU A 19 -12.53 -14.78 -8.77
C LEU A 19 -12.28 -13.28 -8.86
N LEU A 20 -12.82 -12.48 -7.94
CA LEU A 20 -12.50 -11.04 -7.86
C LEU A 20 -11.05 -10.82 -7.40
N GLY A 21 -10.56 -11.63 -6.45
CA GLY A 21 -9.18 -11.61 -5.98
C GLY A 21 -8.14 -12.12 -6.99
N ALA A 22 -8.56 -12.70 -8.11
CA ALA A 22 -7.68 -13.12 -9.19
C ALA A 22 -7.08 -11.94 -9.97
N PHE A 23 -7.71 -10.77 -9.92
CA PHE A 23 -7.21 -9.55 -10.55
C PHE A 23 -6.17 -8.87 -9.66
N ASP A 24 -5.11 -8.35 -10.30
CA ASP A 24 -4.08 -7.51 -9.67
C ASP A 24 -3.57 -6.46 -10.68
N GLU A 25 -2.57 -5.67 -10.29
CA GLU A 25 -2.03 -4.61 -11.14
C GLU A 25 -1.41 -5.12 -12.45
N GLN A 26 -0.87 -6.32 -12.44
CA GLN A 26 -0.24 -6.95 -13.60
C GLN A 26 -1.27 -7.73 -14.44
N HIS A 27 -2.38 -8.15 -13.82
CA HIS A 27 -3.42 -8.99 -14.40
C HIS A 27 -4.77 -8.27 -14.36
N ARG A 28 -4.87 -7.16 -15.10
CA ARG A 28 -6.09 -6.34 -15.18
C ARG A 28 -7.11 -6.88 -16.17
N ARG A 29 -6.69 -7.79 -17.05
CA ARG A 29 -7.52 -8.50 -18.03
C ARG A 29 -7.18 -9.97 -17.96
N LEU A 30 -8.19 -10.80 -17.85
CA LEU A 30 -8.02 -12.25 -17.70
C LEU A 30 -9.07 -12.97 -18.55
N THR A 31 -8.66 -14.04 -19.20
CA THR A 31 -9.57 -15.02 -19.83
C THR A 31 -10.29 -15.82 -18.74
N LEU A 32 -11.35 -16.53 -19.11
CA LEU A 32 -12.05 -17.42 -18.18
C LEU A 32 -11.13 -18.50 -17.59
N THR A 33 -10.22 -19.03 -18.40
CA THR A 33 -9.27 -20.07 -17.97
C THR A 33 -8.29 -19.53 -16.94
N GLU A 34 -7.69 -18.36 -17.19
CA GLU A 34 -6.79 -17.70 -16.24
C GLU A 34 -7.50 -17.32 -14.94
N LEU A 35 -8.74 -16.84 -15.02
CA LEU A 35 -9.56 -16.56 -13.82
C LEU A 35 -9.79 -17.84 -13.00
N ALA A 36 -10.13 -18.95 -13.65
CA ALA A 36 -10.36 -20.23 -12.99
C ALA A 36 -9.09 -20.75 -12.32
N GLU A 37 -7.95 -20.71 -13.03
CA GLU A 37 -6.65 -21.14 -12.55
C GLU A 37 -6.19 -20.31 -11.34
N ARG A 38 -6.21 -18.99 -11.45
CA ARG A 38 -5.79 -18.07 -10.38
C ARG A 38 -6.69 -18.14 -9.14
N ALA A 39 -7.99 -18.40 -9.35
CA ALA A 39 -8.95 -18.59 -8.25
C ALA A 39 -8.93 -20.02 -7.66
N GLY A 40 -8.16 -20.96 -8.24
CA GLY A 40 -8.12 -22.36 -7.81
C GLY A 40 -9.46 -23.09 -8.03
N LEU A 41 -10.21 -22.75 -9.08
CA LEU A 41 -11.55 -23.27 -9.35
C LEU A 41 -11.59 -24.08 -10.67
N PRO A 42 -12.44 -25.14 -10.74
CA PRO A 42 -12.77 -25.76 -12.02
C PRO A 42 -13.40 -24.73 -12.99
N VAL A 43 -13.02 -24.78 -14.27
CA VAL A 43 -13.47 -23.82 -15.30
C VAL A 43 -15.01 -23.75 -15.39
N ALA A 44 -15.70 -24.88 -15.29
CA ALA A 44 -17.16 -24.92 -15.30
C ALA A 44 -17.79 -24.16 -14.10
N THR A 45 -17.16 -24.24 -12.91
CA THR A 45 -17.58 -23.49 -11.72
C THR A 45 -17.30 -22.01 -11.90
N ALA A 46 -16.10 -21.66 -12.38
CA ALA A 46 -15.72 -20.28 -12.67
C ALA A 46 -16.65 -19.65 -13.70
N HIS A 47 -17.00 -20.35 -14.79
CA HIS A 47 -17.91 -19.87 -15.81
C HIS A 47 -19.26 -19.44 -15.24
N ARG A 48 -19.89 -20.29 -14.41
CA ARG A 48 -21.18 -19.98 -13.80
C ARG A 48 -21.12 -18.77 -12.86
N LEU A 49 -20.09 -18.70 -12.01
CA LEU A 49 -19.92 -17.59 -11.07
C LEU A 49 -19.54 -16.28 -11.77
N VAL A 50 -18.70 -16.34 -12.80
CA VAL A 50 -18.35 -15.17 -13.62
C VAL A 50 -19.58 -14.63 -14.33
N ALA A 51 -20.49 -15.49 -14.83
CA ALA A 51 -21.74 -15.03 -15.44
C ALA A 51 -22.59 -14.21 -14.44
N GLU A 52 -22.70 -14.65 -13.19
CA GLU A 52 -23.40 -13.92 -12.12
C GLU A 52 -22.70 -12.60 -11.78
N LEU A 53 -21.35 -12.60 -11.69
CA LEU A 53 -20.56 -11.39 -11.45
C LEU A 53 -20.69 -10.37 -12.59
N VAL A 54 -20.77 -10.82 -13.84
CA VAL A 54 -21.01 -9.97 -15.01
C VAL A 54 -22.44 -9.43 -14.98
N ALA A 55 -23.43 -10.28 -14.71
CA ALA A 55 -24.83 -9.86 -14.63
C ALA A 55 -25.05 -8.80 -13.53
N TRP A 56 -24.35 -8.92 -12.40
CA TRP A 56 -24.38 -7.91 -11.33
C TRP A 56 -23.55 -6.65 -11.68
N GLY A 57 -22.60 -6.74 -12.60
CA GLY A 57 -21.69 -5.65 -12.99
C GLY A 57 -20.41 -5.56 -12.15
N ALA A 58 -20.09 -6.60 -11.36
CA ALA A 58 -18.80 -6.71 -10.67
C ALA A 58 -17.65 -6.97 -11.65
N LEU A 59 -17.93 -7.72 -12.72
CA LEU A 59 -17.04 -7.93 -13.86
C LEU A 59 -17.71 -7.41 -15.14
N ALA A 60 -16.90 -7.11 -16.14
CA ALA A 60 -17.34 -6.82 -17.50
C ALA A 60 -16.54 -7.67 -18.48
N ARG A 61 -17.18 -8.09 -19.57
CA ARG A 61 -16.52 -8.81 -20.67
C ARG A 61 -16.12 -7.84 -21.76
N THR A 62 -14.86 -7.90 -22.18
CA THR A 62 -14.34 -7.08 -23.28
C THR A 62 -14.80 -7.64 -24.64
N PRO A 63 -14.72 -6.85 -25.73
CA PRO A 63 -14.99 -7.36 -27.10
C PRO A 63 -14.06 -8.51 -27.50
N THR A 64 -12.86 -8.60 -26.93
CA THR A 64 -11.89 -9.67 -27.15
C THR A 64 -12.18 -10.95 -26.34
N GLY A 65 -13.23 -10.93 -25.49
CA GLY A 65 -13.67 -12.09 -24.72
C GLY A 65 -13.04 -12.23 -23.34
N GLU A 66 -12.10 -11.35 -22.98
CA GLU A 66 -11.49 -11.29 -21.65
C GLU A 66 -12.43 -10.62 -20.64
N TYR A 67 -12.15 -10.81 -19.36
CA TYR A 67 -12.88 -10.17 -18.26
C TYR A 67 -12.02 -9.09 -17.61
N VAL A 68 -12.67 -8.03 -17.15
CA VAL A 68 -12.11 -6.90 -16.41
C VAL A 68 -12.99 -6.61 -15.20
N VAL A 69 -12.46 -5.91 -14.20
CA VAL A 69 -13.25 -5.40 -13.08
C VAL A 69 -14.32 -4.45 -13.61
N GLY A 70 -15.58 -4.72 -13.25
CA GLY A 70 -16.75 -3.98 -13.70
C GLY A 70 -16.96 -2.67 -12.92
N ARG A 71 -17.63 -1.72 -13.56
CA ARG A 71 -17.86 -0.39 -12.98
C ARG A 71 -18.62 -0.44 -11.66
N ARG A 72 -19.60 -1.33 -11.52
CA ARG A 72 -20.40 -1.40 -10.28
C ARG A 72 -19.59 -1.77 -9.05
N LEU A 73 -18.56 -2.61 -9.20
CA LEU A 73 -17.66 -2.93 -8.11
C LEU A 73 -16.82 -1.71 -7.71
N TRP A 74 -16.38 -0.91 -8.68
CA TRP A 74 -15.70 0.35 -8.44
C TRP A 74 -16.60 1.36 -7.73
N ASP A 75 -17.86 1.53 -8.17
CA ASP A 75 -18.85 2.43 -7.55
C ASP A 75 -19.09 2.05 -6.07
N VAL A 76 -19.24 0.75 -5.77
CA VAL A 76 -19.35 0.24 -4.40
C VAL A 76 -18.07 0.46 -3.61
N GLY A 77 -16.91 0.24 -4.23
CA GLY A 77 -15.61 0.48 -3.60
C GLY A 77 -15.40 1.93 -3.18
N LEU A 78 -15.95 2.89 -3.92
CA LEU A 78 -15.90 4.32 -3.56
C LEU A 78 -16.69 4.66 -2.28
N LEU A 79 -17.66 3.82 -1.91
CA LEU A 79 -18.43 3.99 -0.67
C LEU A 79 -17.70 3.43 0.56
N ALA A 80 -16.61 2.69 0.35
CA ALA A 80 -15.83 2.17 1.46
C ALA A 80 -15.27 3.33 2.29
N PRO A 81 -15.44 3.33 3.64
CA PRO A 81 -14.95 4.41 4.50
C PRO A 81 -13.41 4.38 4.66
N VAL A 82 -12.70 3.78 3.72
CA VAL A 82 -11.24 3.67 3.74
C VAL A 82 -10.64 5.05 3.51
N GLN A 83 -10.66 5.85 4.58
CA GLN A 83 -9.89 7.08 4.74
C GLN A 83 -10.02 8.10 3.57
N THR A 84 -11.18 8.11 2.89
CA THR A 84 -11.47 9.06 1.81
C THR A 84 -11.28 10.50 2.30
N GLY A 85 -11.69 10.79 3.54
CA GLY A 85 -11.49 12.09 4.17
C GLY A 85 -10.00 12.44 4.36
N LEU A 86 -9.18 11.49 4.82
CA LEU A 86 -7.73 11.73 4.99
C LEU A 86 -7.04 11.98 3.66
N ARG A 87 -7.36 11.21 2.62
CA ARG A 87 -6.80 11.41 1.28
C ARG A 87 -7.16 12.78 0.72
N GLN A 88 -8.42 13.19 0.82
CA GLN A 88 -8.89 14.51 0.36
C GLN A 88 -8.21 15.64 1.13
N LEU A 89 -8.13 15.54 2.45
CA LEU A 89 -7.44 16.51 3.30
C LEU A 89 -5.95 16.62 3.01
N ALA A 90 -5.29 15.49 2.71
CA ALA A 90 -3.87 15.46 2.46
C ALA A 90 -3.47 15.89 1.04
N SER A 91 -4.37 15.74 0.06
CA SER A 91 -4.09 15.97 -1.36
C SER A 91 -3.39 17.30 -1.67
N PRO A 92 -3.84 18.48 -1.20
CA PRO A 92 -3.15 19.75 -1.50
C PRO A 92 -1.70 19.74 -0.98
N TYR A 93 -1.46 19.22 0.22
CA TYR A 93 -0.12 19.15 0.82
C TYR A 93 0.80 18.18 0.07
N LEU A 94 0.27 17.09 -0.47
CA LEU A 94 1.04 16.18 -1.32
C LEU A 94 1.48 16.90 -2.61
N HIS A 95 0.59 17.69 -3.22
CA HIS A 95 0.91 18.48 -4.41
C HIS A 95 1.99 19.54 -4.13
N ASP A 96 1.89 20.24 -3.01
CA ASP A 96 2.88 21.25 -2.60
C ASP A 96 4.27 20.60 -2.38
N LEU A 97 4.32 19.46 -1.68
CA LEU A 97 5.55 18.70 -1.47
C LEU A 97 6.13 18.20 -2.79
N TYR A 98 5.28 17.70 -3.69
CA TYR A 98 5.70 17.25 -5.02
C TYR A 98 6.25 18.42 -5.84
N ALA A 99 5.54 19.55 -5.90
CA ALA A 99 5.98 20.74 -6.63
C ALA A 99 7.33 21.28 -6.13
N ALA A 100 7.55 21.25 -4.79
CA ALA A 100 8.78 21.73 -4.18
C ALA A 100 9.98 20.78 -4.33
N THR A 101 9.75 19.48 -4.56
CA THR A 101 10.82 18.46 -4.54
C THR A 101 10.96 17.69 -5.84
N LEU A 102 9.91 17.59 -6.66
CA LEU A 102 9.75 16.74 -7.84
C LEU A 102 10.03 15.24 -7.53
N ALA A 103 10.02 14.89 -6.25
CA ALA A 103 10.24 13.54 -5.76
C ALA A 103 8.91 12.80 -5.60
N THR A 104 8.95 11.47 -5.51
CA THR A 104 7.75 10.69 -5.20
C THR A 104 7.28 10.98 -3.78
N VAL A 105 6.04 11.42 -3.61
CA VAL A 105 5.38 11.67 -2.32
C VAL A 105 4.35 10.58 -2.06
N HIS A 106 4.33 10.05 -0.84
CA HIS A 106 3.41 9.00 -0.41
C HIS A 106 2.61 9.41 0.81
N LEU A 107 1.31 9.08 0.79
CA LEU A 107 0.45 9.00 1.97
C LEU A 107 0.12 7.54 2.23
N ALA A 108 0.36 7.06 3.45
CA ALA A 108 0.15 5.67 3.80
C ALA A 108 -0.39 5.50 5.21
N VAL A 109 -1.09 4.37 5.44
CA VAL A 109 -1.60 3.95 6.74
C VAL A 109 -1.16 2.53 7.05
N ARG A 110 -1.31 2.12 8.30
CA ARG A 110 -1.12 0.73 8.70
C ARG A 110 -2.41 -0.06 8.44
N ASP A 111 -2.25 -1.20 7.80
CA ASP A 111 -3.31 -2.19 7.59
C ASP A 111 -2.80 -3.56 8.11
N GLY A 112 -3.23 -3.91 9.33
CA GLY A 112 -2.68 -5.07 10.01
C GLY A 112 -1.17 -4.96 10.24
N VAL A 113 -0.39 -5.83 9.59
CA VAL A 113 1.07 -5.92 9.63
C VAL A 113 1.76 -5.33 8.39
N GLU A 114 1.00 -4.66 7.52
CA GLU A 114 1.46 -4.08 6.27
C GLU A 114 1.20 -2.56 6.20
N VAL A 115 1.84 -1.91 5.24
CA VAL A 115 1.56 -0.54 4.82
C VAL A 115 0.53 -0.57 3.71
N LEU A 116 -0.56 0.17 3.84
CA LEU A 116 -1.49 0.47 2.74
C LEU A 116 -1.23 1.89 2.21
N TYR A 117 -0.93 2.00 0.92
CA TYR A 117 -0.73 3.29 0.27
C TYR A 117 -2.06 3.90 -0.17
N LEU A 118 -2.42 5.04 0.44
CA LEU A 118 -3.67 5.75 0.15
C LEU A 118 -3.53 6.70 -1.03
N ASP A 119 -2.36 7.34 -1.16
CA ASP A 119 -2.09 8.27 -2.26
C ASP A 119 -0.60 8.29 -2.62
N ARG A 120 -0.33 8.64 -3.90
CA ARG A 120 1.00 8.73 -4.46
C ARG A 120 1.05 9.79 -5.55
N LEU A 121 1.96 10.74 -5.40
CA LEU A 121 2.33 11.67 -6.47
C LEU A 121 3.74 11.36 -6.95
N ALA A 122 3.90 11.21 -8.26
CA ALA A 122 5.19 10.96 -8.89
C ALA A 122 5.18 11.51 -10.31
N GLY A 123 6.32 12.02 -10.76
CA GLY A 123 6.52 12.51 -12.12
C GLY A 123 7.58 11.72 -12.87
N HIS A 124 7.90 12.13 -14.09
CA HIS A 124 8.86 11.45 -14.95
C HIS A 124 10.29 11.41 -14.38
N ALA A 125 10.65 12.37 -13.51
CA ALA A 125 11.94 12.42 -12.82
C ALA A 125 12.00 11.60 -11.53
N SER A 126 10.87 10.98 -11.13
CA SER A 126 10.78 10.17 -9.91
C SER A 126 11.47 8.82 -10.09
N VAL A 127 12.05 8.30 -9.00
CA VAL A 127 12.61 6.94 -8.99
C VAL A 127 11.49 5.93 -9.21
N PRO A 128 11.69 4.90 -10.05
CA PRO A 128 10.79 3.78 -10.12
C PRO A 128 10.68 3.12 -8.75
N VAL A 129 9.48 3.07 -8.20
CA VAL A 129 9.17 2.40 -6.93
C VAL A 129 7.99 1.47 -7.11
N VAL A 130 7.97 0.39 -6.35
CA VAL A 130 6.93 -0.65 -6.41
C VAL A 130 5.60 -0.22 -5.77
N SER A 131 5.60 0.88 -4.98
CA SER A 131 4.39 1.38 -4.32
C SER A 131 3.43 2.01 -5.33
N GLN A 132 2.18 1.58 -5.30
CA GLN A 132 1.05 2.16 -6.03
C GLN A 132 -0.10 2.43 -5.05
N ILE A 133 -1.09 3.23 -5.46
CA ILE A 133 -2.29 3.46 -4.65
C ILE A 133 -3.04 2.14 -4.48
N GLY A 134 -3.33 1.77 -3.23
CA GLY A 134 -3.96 0.48 -2.88
C GLY A 134 -2.97 -0.66 -2.63
N SER A 135 -1.68 -0.51 -3.01
CA SER A 135 -0.69 -1.57 -2.75
C SER A 135 -0.40 -1.72 -1.26
N ARG A 136 -0.06 -2.96 -0.86
CA ARG A 136 0.38 -3.34 0.47
C ARG A 136 1.84 -3.73 0.43
N LEU A 137 2.65 -3.14 1.31
CA LEU A 137 4.09 -3.42 1.38
C LEU A 137 4.51 -3.67 2.84
N PRO A 138 5.62 -4.39 3.07
CA PRO A 138 6.10 -4.69 4.42
C PRO A 138 6.40 -3.43 5.24
N LEU A 139 5.92 -3.37 6.50
CA LEU A 139 6.17 -2.25 7.42
C LEU A 139 7.67 -2.04 7.67
N HIS A 140 8.46 -3.10 7.77
CA HIS A 140 9.87 -3.01 8.15
C HIS A 140 10.79 -2.48 7.04
N ALA A 141 10.40 -2.62 5.77
CA ALA A 141 11.24 -2.31 4.62
C ALA A 141 11.00 -0.91 4.02
N THR A 142 9.95 -0.21 4.45
CA THR A 142 9.56 1.10 3.91
C THR A 142 9.72 2.22 4.94
N GLY A 143 10.02 3.46 4.51
CA GLY A 143 10.14 4.60 5.42
C GLY A 143 8.83 4.90 6.15
N VAL A 144 7.71 5.01 5.40
CA VAL A 144 6.37 5.19 5.98
C VAL A 144 5.99 4.03 6.88
N GLY A 145 6.39 2.80 6.52
CA GLY A 145 6.16 1.60 7.34
C GLY A 145 6.91 1.63 8.67
N LYS A 146 8.17 2.04 8.69
CA LYS A 146 8.94 2.17 9.96
C LYS A 146 8.35 3.22 10.89
N VAL A 147 7.83 4.33 10.34
CA VAL A 147 7.08 5.31 11.14
C VAL A 147 5.83 4.66 11.75
N LEU A 148 5.01 3.99 10.94
CA LEU A 148 3.79 3.34 11.40
C LEU A 148 4.08 2.20 12.40
N LEU A 149 5.12 1.41 12.14
CA LEU A 149 5.53 0.31 13.02
C LEU A 149 6.07 0.80 14.36
N ALA A 150 6.82 1.90 14.38
CA ALA A 150 7.35 2.49 15.62
C ALA A 150 6.23 2.93 16.58
N HIS A 151 5.06 3.31 16.05
CA HIS A 151 3.90 3.75 16.82
C HIS A 151 2.80 2.67 16.88
N ALA A 152 3.07 1.47 16.38
CA ALA A 152 2.12 0.36 16.42
C ALA A 152 2.08 -0.31 17.81
N PRO A 153 0.98 -0.99 18.16
CA PRO A 153 0.91 -1.79 19.38
C PRO A 153 2.02 -2.85 19.44
N PRO A 154 2.48 -3.25 20.66
CA PRO A 154 3.57 -4.21 20.84
C PRO A 154 3.35 -5.56 20.13
N GLU A 155 2.11 -6.05 20.08
CA GLU A 155 1.73 -7.29 19.41
C GLU A 155 1.94 -7.22 17.90
N VAL A 156 1.67 -6.07 17.27
CA VAL A 156 1.93 -5.85 15.84
C VAL A 156 3.44 -5.82 15.58
N GLN A 157 4.21 -5.12 16.46
CA GLN A 157 5.66 -5.09 16.34
C GLN A 157 6.26 -6.49 16.49
N ALA A 158 5.76 -7.30 17.42
CA ALA A 158 6.21 -8.68 17.63
C ALA A 158 5.92 -9.54 16.39
N THR A 159 4.72 -9.45 15.83
CA THR A 159 4.34 -10.20 14.62
C THR A 159 5.23 -9.83 13.44
N VAL A 160 5.46 -8.54 13.18
CA VAL A 160 6.34 -8.11 12.09
C VAL A 160 7.79 -8.55 12.33
N MET A 161 8.28 -8.51 13.58
CA MET A 161 9.65 -8.92 13.91
C MET A 161 9.87 -10.43 13.81
N ALA A 162 8.82 -11.24 13.89
CA ALA A 162 8.89 -12.69 13.73
C ALA A 162 9.10 -13.11 12.26
N ASP A 163 8.68 -12.27 11.29
CA ASP A 163 8.80 -12.55 9.86
C ASP A 163 9.31 -11.32 9.10
N LEU A 164 10.62 -11.13 9.08
CA LEU A 164 11.31 -10.06 8.37
C LEU A 164 11.76 -10.53 6.99
N VAL A 165 10.87 -10.46 6.01
CA VAL A 165 11.15 -10.86 4.63
C VAL A 165 12.22 -9.97 4.00
N ARG A 166 13.20 -10.58 3.34
CA ARG A 166 14.22 -9.88 2.57
C ARG A 166 13.67 -9.50 1.19
N VAL A 167 13.51 -8.21 0.93
CA VAL A 167 13.03 -7.67 -0.35
C VAL A 167 14.22 -7.31 -1.25
N THR A 168 15.28 -6.72 -0.67
CA THR A 168 16.53 -6.38 -1.34
C THR A 168 17.71 -6.85 -0.49
N PRO A 169 18.95 -6.85 -1.01
CA PRO A 169 20.14 -7.11 -0.21
C PRO A 169 20.31 -6.17 1.00
N TYR A 170 19.71 -4.99 0.96
CA TYR A 170 19.80 -3.95 1.99
C TYR A 170 18.65 -3.97 2.99
N THR A 171 17.62 -4.81 2.78
CA THR A 171 16.49 -4.93 3.71
C THR A 171 16.98 -5.35 5.09
N VAL A 172 16.54 -4.64 6.12
CA VAL A 172 16.82 -4.99 7.51
C VAL A 172 15.99 -6.20 7.92
N THR A 173 16.67 -7.34 8.12
CA THR A 173 16.06 -8.62 8.53
C THR A 173 16.48 -9.06 9.93
N GLN A 174 17.23 -8.22 10.65
CA GLN A 174 17.64 -8.49 12.03
C GLN A 174 16.72 -7.75 13.01
N PRO A 175 15.93 -8.44 13.86
CA PRO A 175 14.99 -7.80 14.79
C PRO A 175 15.66 -6.77 15.72
N GLY A 176 16.88 -7.06 16.20
CA GLY A 176 17.63 -6.13 17.05
C GLY A 176 18.02 -4.82 16.34
N LEU A 177 18.37 -4.87 15.06
CA LEU A 177 18.65 -3.68 14.25
C LEU A 177 17.37 -2.89 13.99
N LEU A 178 16.28 -3.58 13.63
CA LEU A 178 14.99 -2.92 13.42
C LEU A 178 14.52 -2.22 14.69
N ARG A 179 14.57 -2.86 15.88
CA ARG A 179 14.22 -2.22 17.17
C ARG A 179 14.99 -0.93 17.39
N ARG A 180 16.31 -0.91 17.13
CA ARG A 180 17.11 0.31 17.25
C ARG A 180 16.65 1.41 16.29
N GLN A 181 16.27 1.03 15.06
CA GLN A 181 15.74 2.00 14.10
C GLN A 181 14.39 2.55 14.55
N LEU A 182 13.46 1.71 15.04
CA LEU A 182 12.16 2.15 15.55
C LEU A 182 12.32 3.07 16.78
N ALA A 183 13.21 2.73 17.71
CA ALA A 183 13.53 3.60 18.84
C ALA A 183 14.09 4.98 18.39
N ARG A 184 14.86 5.01 17.29
CA ARG A 184 15.31 6.26 16.69
C ARG A 184 14.14 7.05 16.12
N VAL A 185 13.19 6.40 15.42
CA VAL A 185 11.98 7.06 14.89
C VAL A 185 11.19 7.73 16.00
N LEU A 186 11.01 7.07 17.13
CA LEU A 186 10.31 7.65 18.30
C LEU A 186 11.02 8.87 18.86
N ARG A 187 12.36 8.89 18.89
CA ARG A 187 13.16 10.02 19.39
C ARG A 187 13.23 11.18 18.40
N GLU A 188 13.48 10.88 17.12
CA GLU A 188 13.80 11.87 16.10
C GLU A 188 12.55 12.37 15.37
N GLY A 189 11.42 11.63 15.44
CA GLY A 189 10.15 11.97 14.80
C GLY A 189 10.12 11.70 13.29
N TYR A 190 11.10 10.97 12.75
CA TYR A 190 11.11 10.56 11.35
C TYR A 190 11.84 9.23 11.14
N ALA A 191 11.55 8.55 10.02
CA ALA A 191 12.27 7.37 9.56
C ALA A 191 13.02 7.66 8.25
N THR A 192 14.10 6.91 8.01
CA THR A 192 14.81 6.86 6.73
C THR A 192 15.04 5.42 6.30
N THR A 193 14.99 5.15 4.99
CA THR A 193 15.45 3.89 4.40
C THR A 193 16.41 4.18 3.24
N VAL A 194 17.32 3.25 3.01
CA VAL A 194 18.26 3.29 1.88
C VAL A 194 18.20 1.95 1.18
N GLU A 195 17.59 1.91 0.01
CA GLU A 195 17.48 0.73 -0.86
C GLU A 195 16.82 -0.50 -0.21
N GLU A 196 16.12 -0.33 0.93
CA GLU A 196 15.55 -1.46 1.67
C GLU A 196 14.32 -2.08 0.99
N MET A 197 13.54 -1.29 0.23
CA MET A 197 12.35 -1.75 -0.51
C MET A 197 12.58 -1.80 -2.01
N SER A 198 13.33 -0.84 -2.56
CA SER A 198 13.64 -0.74 -3.98
C SER A 198 15.09 -0.29 -4.14
N LEU A 199 15.86 -0.98 -4.97
CA LEU A 199 17.21 -0.57 -5.31
C LEU A 199 17.18 0.80 -6.01
N GLY A 200 18.19 1.62 -5.76
CA GLY A 200 18.25 2.97 -6.30
C GLY A 200 17.35 4.00 -5.60
N ALA A 201 16.63 3.62 -4.54
CA ALA A 201 15.68 4.49 -3.84
C ALA A 201 16.03 4.68 -2.36
N CYS A 202 16.00 5.95 -1.90
CA CYS A 202 16.05 6.33 -0.50
C CYS A 202 14.76 7.01 -0.09
N SER A 203 14.33 6.87 1.16
CA SER A 203 13.13 7.55 1.65
C SER A 203 13.33 8.26 2.98
N VAL A 204 12.54 9.30 3.18
CA VAL A 204 12.32 9.99 4.45
C VAL A 204 10.82 9.99 4.72
N ALA A 205 10.40 9.71 5.94
CA ALA A 205 8.99 9.67 6.31
C ALA A 205 8.75 10.20 7.73
N VAL A 206 7.58 10.81 7.94
CA VAL A 206 7.15 11.38 9.22
C VAL A 206 5.75 10.89 9.60
N PRO A 207 5.37 10.88 10.89
CA PRO A 207 4.03 10.55 11.33
C PRO A 207 3.05 11.69 11.06
N ILE A 208 1.82 11.36 10.65
CA ILE A 208 0.66 12.24 10.73
C ILE A 208 -0.10 11.86 12.00
N ARG A 209 -0.31 12.86 12.87
CA ARG A 209 -0.96 12.67 14.18
C ARG A 209 -2.35 13.29 14.20
N ARG A 210 -3.27 12.57 14.80
CA ARG A 210 -4.56 13.08 15.24
C ARG A 210 -4.55 13.02 16.76
N ARG A 211 -4.50 14.20 17.43
CA ARG A 211 -4.20 14.27 18.87
C ARG A 211 -2.87 13.54 19.17
N ASP A 212 -2.88 12.58 20.09
CA ASP A 212 -1.69 11.80 20.47
C ASP A 212 -1.46 10.53 19.61
N ALA A 213 -2.44 10.14 18.80
CA ALA A 213 -2.35 8.93 17.98
C ALA A 213 -1.74 9.20 16.61
N VAL A 214 -0.84 8.33 16.16
CA VAL A 214 -0.36 8.30 14.77
C VAL A 214 -1.39 7.54 13.93
N VAL A 215 -2.01 8.27 13.00
CA VAL A 215 -3.09 7.73 12.14
C VAL A 215 -2.62 7.42 10.72
N ALA A 216 -1.53 8.05 10.28
CA ALA A 216 -0.94 7.86 8.96
C ALA A 216 0.54 8.23 8.96
N SER A 217 1.20 8.04 7.83
CA SER A 217 2.56 8.50 7.57
C SER A 217 2.66 9.16 6.21
N LEU A 218 3.45 10.24 6.15
CA LEU A 218 3.78 10.98 4.95
C LEU A 218 5.26 10.74 4.62
N GLY A 219 5.58 10.44 3.36
CA GLY A 219 6.95 10.12 2.96
C GLY A 219 7.34 10.69 1.61
N ILE A 220 8.63 10.93 1.45
CA ILE A 220 9.26 11.32 0.18
C ILE A 220 10.30 10.26 -0.19
N VAL A 221 10.33 9.88 -1.47
CA VAL A 221 11.34 8.96 -2.03
C VAL A 221 12.17 9.69 -3.07
N VAL A 222 13.49 9.56 -2.93
CA VAL A 222 14.49 10.18 -3.79
C VAL A 222 15.49 9.14 -4.32
N PRO A 223 16.19 9.40 -5.46
CA PRO A 223 17.23 8.51 -5.98
C PRO A 223 18.41 8.33 -5.02
N THR A 224 18.95 7.11 -4.91
CA THR A 224 20.17 6.80 -4.14
C THR A 224 21.41 7.47 -4.72
N LEU A 225 21.45 7.74 -6.03
CA LEU A 225 22.56 8.45 -6.68
C LEU A 225 22.83 9.83 -6.04
N LYS A 226 21.83 10.34 -5.31
CA LYS A 226 21.94 11.54 -4.47
C LYS A 226 22.18 11.21 -2.99
N LYS A 227 22.85 10.10 -2.65
CA LYS A 227 23.04 9.64 -1.26
C LYS A 227 23.70 10.69 -0.36
N ASP A 228 24.67 11.42 -0.88
CA ASP A 228 25.28 12.54 -0.15
C ASP A 228 24.36 13.76 -0.13
N SER A 229 23.54 13.98 -1.17
CA SER A 229 22.52 15.01 -1.13
C SER A 229 21.37 14.63 -0.18
N LEU A 230 21.00 13.34 -0.03
CA LEU A 230 20.03 12.97 0.99
C LEU A 230 20.50 13.34 2.40
N LYS A 231 21.78 13.15 2.72
CA LYS A 231 22.32 13.61 4.01
C LYS A 231 22.24 15.12 4.16
N LYS A 232 22.53 15.87 3.10
CA LYS A 232 22.49 17.34 3.07
C LYS A 232 21.05 17.86 3.04
N ASP A 233 20.18 17.25 2.25
CA ASP A 233 18.81 17.70 2.02
C ASP A 233 17.83 17.14 3.07
N ARG A 234 18.21 16.09 3.83
CA ARG A 234 17.36 15.46 4.83
C ARG A 234 16.72 16.42 5.82
N PRO A 235 17.44 17.38 6.44
CA PRO A 235 16.82 18.32 7.38
C PRO A 235 15.69 19.13 6.70
N ARG A 236 15.91 19.58 5.46
CA ARG A 236 14.92 20.31 4.67
C ARG A 236 13.71 19.45 4.33
N LEU A 237 13.92 18.20 3.88
CA LEU A 237 12.84 17.26 3.56
C LEU A 237 12.03 16.89 4.81
N VAL A 238 12.70 16.65 5.94
CA VAL A 238 12.04 16.36 7.23
C VAL A 238 11.18 17.55 7.65
N ALA A 239 11.72 18.78 7.62
CA ALA A 239 10.98 19.98 7.98
C ALA A 239 9.74 20.19 7.10
N ALA A 240 9.87 20.05 5.77
CA ALA A 240 8.74 20.17 4.85
C ALA A 240 7.66 19.12 5.12
N LEU A 241 8.07 17.85 5.30
CA LEU A 241 7.16 16.77 5.66
C LEU A 241 6.45 17.01 6.99
N GLN A 242 7.17 17.50 8.01
CA GLN A 242 6.59 17.78 9.34
C GLN A 242 5.55 18.90 9.29
N VAL A 243 5.81 19.98 8.56
CA VAL A 243 4.85 21.07 8.36
C VAL A 243 3.58 20.54 7.68
N ALA A 244 3.72 19.81 6.59
CA ALA A 244 2.59 19.21 5.89
C ALA A 244 1.82 18.21 6.80
N ALA A 245 2.52 17.34 7.49
CA ALA A 245 1.91 16.35 8.40
C ALA A 245 1.15 17.00 9.57
N GLN A 246 1.69 18.08 10.15
CA GLN A 246 0.99 18.85 11.18
C GLN A 246 -0.27 19.51 10.66
N SER A 247 -0.20 20.12 9.47
CA SER A 247 -1.35 20.76 8.84
C SER A 247 -2.45 19.75 8.52
N ILE A 248 -2.10 18.60 7.97
CA ILE A 248 -3.04 17.49 7.73
C ILE A 248 -3.65 17.05 9.08
N GLY A 249 -2.83 16.81 10.10
CA GLY A 249 -3.26 16.31 11.40
C GLY A 249 -4.26 17.23 12.11
N ARG A 250 -4.11 18.56 11.99
CA ARG A 250 -5.04 19.56 12.55
C ARG A 250 -6.42 19.52 11.89
N ASN A 251 -6.49 19.14 10.63
CA ASN A 251 -7.73 19.11 9.85
C ASN A 251 -8.44 17.74 9.92
N ILE A 252 -7.85 16.74 10.57
CA ILE A 252 -8.51 15.44 10.79
C ILE A 252 -9.47 15.61 11.98
N ALA A 253 -10.78 15.60 11.70
CA ALA A 253 -11.85 15.71 12.69
C ALA A 253 -11.88 14.51 13.69
#